data_ad7a56d1b5b96f36acafe7fb5fa4966e
#
_entry.id   ad7a56d1b5b96f36acafe7fb5fa4966e
#
_cell.length_a   1.000
_cell.length_b   1.000
_cell.length_c   1.000
_cell.angle_alpha   90.00
_cell.angle_beta   90.00
_cell.angle_gamma   90.00
#
_symmetry.space_group_name_H-M   'P 1'
#
loop_
_entity.id
_entity.type
_entity.pdbx_description
1 polymer ?
#
loop_
_entity_poly.entity_id
_entity_poly.type
_entity_poly.pdbx_seq_one_letter_code
_entity_poly.pdbx_strand_id
1 'polypeptide(L)'
;AAILNSAQGDDDEAHGGHFGIVTGRVGPHGEWADWIVNNFYDADVVSEKGILPAMVPMDNYLMDLNSGQSYYRPSALLVLVLKQDRIPAAYQTNIQDVFRRFYRHELDYDHSLLNCAGFSIDQLRTLGWRIPLQGPSSRLKATAGYVYMAASDRSLASGLKIYRYFSEELTRLLPRVTFEAIGNDLLHLLQQSDPQRELTPFEQRLREDVEAVLYVHIPQIPSSRAMGTYAVASLDEYQQRVPSDRSKWKT
;
A
#
# COMPACT_ATOMS: atom_id res chain seq x y z
N ALA A 1 2.44 8.85 5.34
CA ALA A 1 3.46 7.89 4.89
C ALA A 1 2.95 7.06 3.73
N ALA A 2 3.88 6.55 2.90
CA ALA A 2 3.63 5.44 2.01
C ALA A 2 4.07 4.14 2.70
N ILE A 3 3.28 3.08 2.62
CA ILE A 3 3.61 1.78 3.19
C ILE A 3 3.61 0.71 2.11
N LEU A 4 4.65 -0.11 2.14
CA LEU A 4 4.78 -1.31 1.32
C LEU A 4 4.90 -2.51 2.25
N ASN A 5 3.90 -3.38 2.24
CA ASN A 5 4.02 -4.69 2.85
C ASN A 5 4.69 -5.64 1.87
N SER A 6 5.68 -6.38 2.32
CA SER A 6 6.30 -7.42 1.49
C SER A 6 5.40 -8.64 1.39
N ALA A 7 5.68 -9.48 0.39
CA ALA A 7 4.88 -10.59 -0.11
C ALA A 7 4.72 -11.80 0.86
N GLN A 8 4.58 -11.54 2.15
CA GLN A 8 4.26 -12.57 3.14
C GLN A 8 2.91 -12.23 3.73
N GLY A 9 1.89 -12.51 2.99
CA GLY A 9 0.54 -12.28 3.42
C GLY A 9 -0.32 -13.50 3.12
N ASP A 10 -1.62 -13.30 3.06
CA ASP A 10 -2.55 -14.29 2.53
C ASP A 10 -2.11 -14.72 1.13
N ASP A 11 -2.48 -15.92 0.72
CA ASP A 11 -2.08 -16.48 -0.58
C ASP A 11 -2.40 -15.54 -1.76
N ASP A 12 -3.40 -14.69 -1.61
CA ASP A 12 -3.82 -13.72 -2.61
C ASP A 12 -2.91 -12.48 -2.71
N GLU A 13 -2.18 -12.13 -1.63
CA GLU A 13 -1.20 -11.04 -1.61
C GLU A 13 0.23 -11.51 -1.90
N ALA A 14 0.45 -12.83 -1.98
CA ALA A 14 1.76 -13.47 -1.87
C ALA A 14 2.78 -13.06 -2.94
N HIS A 15 2.36 -12.58 -4.08
CA HIS A 15 3.27 -12.41 -5.22
C HIS A 15 3.63 -10.95 -5.58
N GLY A 16 2.95 -9.95 -5.03
CA GLY A 16 3.13 -8.55 -5.42
C GLY A 16 3.40 -7.58 -4.28
N GLY A 17 3.21 -8.02 -3.06
CA GLY A 17 3.15 -7.14 -1.90
C GLY A 17 1.87 -6.31 -1.90
N HIS A 18 1.70 -5.50 -0.88
CA HIS A 18 0.55 -4.62 -0.74
C HIS A 18 1.01 -3.19 -0.48
N PHE A 19 0.29 -2.22 -1.05
CA PHE A 19 0.62 -0.81 -0.95
C PHE A 19 -0.53 0.00 -0.36
N GLY A 20 -0.20 0.98 0.47
CA GLY A 20 -1.16 1.90 1.03
C GLY A 20 -0.57 3.27 1.34
N ILE A 21 -1.44 4.24 1.54
CA ILE A 21 -1.07 5.56 2.07
C ILE A 21 -1.60 5.68 3.49
N VAL A 22 -0.73 6.14 4.35
CA VAL A 22 -0.99 6.30 5.78
C VAL A 22 -1.05 7.78 6.12
N THR A 23 -2.02 8.15 6.93
CA THR A 23 -2.10 9.48 7.53
C THR A 23 -2.26 9.34 9.04
N GLY A 24 -1.71 10.28 9.78
CA GLY A 24 -1.78 10.25 11.24
C GLY A 24 -0.96 11.36 11.87
N ARG A 25 -0.92 11.36 13.19
CA ARG A 25 -0.11 12.26 13.98
C ARG A 25 0.94 11.46 14.74
N VAL A 26 2.14 12.02 14.84
CA VAL A 26 3.17 11.47 15.69
C VAL A 26 2.80 11.82 17.13
N GLY A 27 2.64 10.81 17.96
CA GLY A 27 2.40 11.00 19.39
C GLY A 27 3.65 11.50 20.13
N PRO A 28 3.51 11.99 21.37
CA PRO A 28 4.61 12.59 22.12
C PRO A 28 5.76 11.63 22.42
N HIS A 29 5.54 10.33 22.30
CA HIS A 29 6.57 9.29 22.48
C HIS A 29 6.88 8.53 21.20
N GLY A 30 6.47 9.07 20.04
CA GLY A 30 6.68 8.45 18.73
C GLY A 30 5.68 7.32 18.41
N GLU A 31 4.64 7.16 19.22
CA GLU A 31 3.60 6.20 18.97
C GLU A 31 2.76 6.55 17.74
N TRP A 32 2.26 5.53 17.08
CA TRP A 32 1.42 5.63 15.88
C TRP A 32 -0.04 5.20 16.09
N ALA A 33 -0.53 5.34 17.33
CA ALA A 33 -1.88 4.90 17.70
C ALA A 33 -2.99 5.52 16.84
N ASP A 34 -2.78 6.76 16.40
CA ASP A 34 -3.74 7.52 15.58
C ASP A 34 -3.47 7.39 14.07
N TRP A 35 -2.55 6.51 13.67
CA TRP A 35 -2.25 6.35 12.26
C TRP A 35 -3.27 5.44 11.59
N ILE A 36 -3.77 5.90 10.45
CA ILE A 36 -4.77 5.22 9.64
C ILE A 36 -4.18 4.87 8.29
N VAL A 37 -4.23 3.60 7.95
CA VAL A 37 -3.87 3.09 6.63
C VAL A 37 -5.12 3.10 5.75
N ASN A 38 -5.05 3.78 4.62
CA ASN A 38 -6.09 3.76 3.61
C ASN A 38 -5.84 2.55 2.71
N ASN A 39 -6.61 1.53 2.95
CA ASN A 39 -6.39 0.19 2.43
C ASN A 39 -7.45 -0.16 1.38
N PHE A 40 -7.01 -0.75 0.26
CA PHE A 40 -7.88 -1.21 -0.82
C PHE A 40 -7.65 -2.69 -1.06
N TYR A 41 -8.73 -3.46 -1.00
CA TYR A 41 -8.76 -4.89 -1.31
C TYR A 41 -9.85 -5.21 -2.32
N ASP A 42 -9.71 -6.34 -2.97
CA ASP A 42 -10.77 -6.92 -3.77
C ASP A 42 -11.89 -7.42 -2.85
N ALA A 43 -13.07 -6.83 -2.96
CA ALA A 43 -14.22 -7.21 -2.16
C ALA A 43 -14.82 -8.57 -2.60
N ASP A 44 -14.53 -9.00 -3.82
CA ASP A 44 -15.02 -10.27 -4.38
C ASP A 44 -14.08 -11.45 -4.04
N VAL A 45 -12.87 -11.16 -3.53
CA VAL A 45 -12.03 -12.22 -2.98
C VAL A 45 -12.69 -12.74 -1.72
N VAL A 46 -13.09 -14.00 -1.75
CA VAL A 46 -13.61 -14.73 -0.60
C VAL A 46 -12.45 -14.96 0.38
N SER A 47 -12.09 -13.89 1.08
CA SER A 47 -11.26 -14.03 2.26
C SER A 47 -12.14 -14.57 3.37
N GLU A 48 -11.81 -15.74 3.89
CA GLU A 48 -12.45 -16.28 5.10
C GLU A 48 -12.40 -15.29 6.28
N LYS A 49 -11.60 -14.25 6.16
CA LYS A 49 -11.31 -13.23 7.19
C LYS A 49 -11.99 -11.89 6.96
N GLY A 50 -12.79 -11.73 5.90
CA GLY A 50 -13.66 -10.57 5.68
C GLY A 50 -12.94 -9.22 5.60
N ILE A 51 -11.78 -9.16 4.95
CA ILE A 51 -11.05 -7.90 4.78
C ILE A 51 -11.69 -7.11 3.66
N LEU A 52 -12.36 -6.03 4.05
CA LEU A 52 -12.95 -5.09 3.11
C LEU A 52 -12.04 -3.88 2.92
N PRO A 53 -12.12 -3.20 1.77
CA PRO A 53 -11.50 -1.88 1.61
C PRO A 53 -11.96 -0.94 2.72
N ALA A 54 -11.02 -0.43 3.50
CA ALA A 54 -11.34 0.36 4.66
C ALA A 54 -10.17 1.25 5.10
N MET A 55 -10.50 2.24 5.91
CA MET A 55 -9.53 2.95 6.72
C MET A 55 -9.23 2.10 7.96
N VAL A 56 -8.02 1.57 8.03
CA VAL A 56 -7.63 0.59 9.05
C VAL A 56 -6.58 1.20 9.99
N PRO A 57 -6.74 1.08 11.31
CA PRO A 57 -5.69 1.46 12.25
C PRO A 57 -4.38 0.74 11.92
N MET A 58 -3.26 1.47 12.03
CA MET A 58 -1.92 0.99 11.62
C MET A 58 -1.55 -0.33 12.28
N ASP A 59 -1.81 -0.48 13.56
CA ASP A 59 -1.50 -1.70 14.29
C ASP A 59 -2.26 -2.92 13.74
N ASN A 60 -3.55 -2.74 13.41
CA ASN A 60 -4.36 -3.78 12.81
C ASN A 60 -3.89 -4.14 11.41
N TYR A 61 -3.48 -3.14 10.63
CA TYR A 61 -3.00 -3.34 9.29
C TYR A 61 -1.66 -4.09 9.24
N LEU A 62 -0.76 -3.81 10.19
CA LEU A 62 0.55 -4.47 10.25
C LEU A 62 0.48 -5.94 10.63
N MET A 63 -0.61 -6.39 11.26
CA MET A 63 -0.70 -7.78 11.71
C MET A 63 -0.77 -8.75 10.55
N ASP A 64 0.03 -9.79 10.63
CA ASP A 64 0.03 -10.89 9.69
C ASP A 64 -1.19 -11.79 9.92
N LEU A 65 -2.06 -11.85 8.93
CA LEU A 65 -3.28 -12.64 8.98
C LEU A 65 -2.99 -14.16 8.98
N ASN A 66 -1.95 -14.59 8.28
CA ASN A 66 -1.57 -16.00 8.23
C ASN A 66 -1.02 -16.52 9.56
N SER A 67 -0.42 -15.65 10.36
CA SER A 67 0.05 -16.00 11.69
C SER A 67 -1.01 -15.87 12.78
N GLY A 68 -2.28 -15.71 12.41
CA GLY A 68 -3.35 -15.46 13.36
C GLY A 68 -3.18 -14.13 14.12
N GLN A 69 -2.61 -13.14 13.44
CA GLN A 69 -2.29 -11.82 14.01
C GLN A 69 -1.23 -11.85 15.11
N SER A 70 -0.46 -12.92 15.18
CA SER A 70 0.62 -13.06 16.17
C SER A 70 1.88 -12.28 15.80
N TYR A 71 2.04 -11.93 14.53
CA TYR A 71 3.19 -11.21 14.02
C TYR A 71 2.78 -10.00 13.21
N TYR A 72 3.66 -8.99 13.18
CA TYR A 72 3.57 -7.93 12.19
C TYR A 72 4.14 -8.41 10.86
N ARG A 73 3.50 -7.99 9.78
CA ARG A 73 4.00 -8.24 8.42
C ARG A 73 5.26 -7.44 8.16
N PRO A 74 6.29 -8.01 7.51
CA PRO A 74 7.43 -7.25 7.07
C PRO A 74 6.98 -6.07 6.22
N SER A 75 7.37 -4.86 6.59
CA SER A 75 6.87 -3.64 5.96
C SER A 75 7.97 -2.61 5.84
N ALA A 76 7.91 -1.82 4.78
CA ALA A 76 8.72 -0.64 4.60
C ALA A 76 7.81 0.60 4.57
N LEU A 77 8.17 1.62 5.33
CA LEU A 77 7.45 2.89 5.33
C LEU A 77 8.37 4.03 4.92
N LEU A 78 7.85 4.89 4.08
CA LEU A 78 8.42 6.20 3.81
C LEU A 78 7.55 7.23 4.53
N VAL A 79 8.02 7.69 5.68
CA VAL A 79 7.29 8.61 6.56
C VAL A 79 7.71 10.04 6.27
N LEU A 80 6.74 10.88 5.95
CA LEU A 80 6.93 12.32 5.80
C LEU A 80 6.45 13.00 7.08
N VAL A 81 7.35 13.59 7.82
CA VAL A 81 7.01 14.47 8.95
C VAL A 81 6.68 15.83 8.37
N LEU A 82 5.49 16.30 8.62
CA LEU A 82 4.95 17.53 8.05
C LEU A 82 4.72 18.57 9.14
N LYS A 83 5.04 19.83 8.84
CA LYS A 83 4.81 20.98 9.74
C LYS A 83 3.33 21.27 9.96
N GLN A 84 2.49 20.92 8.98
CA GLN A 84 1.06 21.21 8.97
C GLN A 84 0.27 20.00 8.51
N ASP A 85 -0.99 19.92 8.90
CA ASP A 85 -1.91 18.83 8.58
C ASP A 85 -2.68 18.98 7.25
N ARG A 86 -2.47 20.07 6.52
CA ARG A 86 -3.21 20.39 5.29
C ARG A 86 -3.05 19.34 4.18
N ILE A 87 -1.88 18.71 4.06
CA ILE A 87 -1.63 17.67 3.05
C ILE A 87 -2.32 16.36 3.42
N PRO A 88 -2.15 15.78 4.62
CA PRO A 88 -2.90 14.60 5.01
C PRO A 88 -4.40 14.85 5.05
N ALA A 89 -4.87 16.04 5.45
CA ALA A 89 -6.29 16.38 5.44
C ALA A 89 -6.87 16.40 4.02
N ALA A 90 -6.15 16.97 3.04
CA ALA A 90 -6.57 16.96 1.64
C ALA A 90 -6.62 15.52 1.09
N TYR A 91 -5.62 14.69 1.42
CA TYR A 91 -5.62 13.28 1.03
C TYR A 91 -6.84 12.55 1.62
N GLN A 92 -7.10 12.72 2.94
CA GLN A 92 -8.23 12.08 3.61
C GLN A 92 -9.59 12.52 3.03
N THR A 93 -9.72 13.77 2.63
CA THR A 93 -10.94 14.26 1.97
C THR A 93 -11.18 13.54 0.64
N ASN A 94 -10.14 13.43 -0.18
CA ASN A 94 -10.25 12.73 -1.48
C ASN A 94 -10.53 11.25 -1.30
N ILE A 95 -9.81 10.59 -0.39
CA ILE A 95 -9.92 9.16 -0.23
C ILE A 95 -11.28 8.72 0.32
N GLN A 96 -11.93 9.54 1.16
CA GLN A 96 -13.29 9.28 1.64
C GLN A 96 -14.29 9.22 0.50
N ASP A 97 -14.11 10.03 -0.55
CA ASP A 97 -14.96 9.96 -1.74
C ASP A 97 -14.76 8.66 -2.51
N VAL A 98 -13.51 8.23 -2.66
CA VAL A 98 -13.18 6.95 -3.29
C VAL A 98 -13.82 5.79 -2.54
N PHE A 99 -13.71 5.75 -1.20
CA PHE A 99 -14.38 4.73 -0.41
C PHE A 99 -15.89 4.75 -0.55
N ARG A 100 -16.51 5.94 -0.53
CA ARG A 100 -17.96 6.06 -0.76
C ARG A 100 -18.39 5.50 -2.11
N ARG A 101 -17.65 5.78 -3.17
CA ARG A 101 -17.90 5.26 -4.52
C ARG A 101 -17.69 3.75 -4.58
N PHE A 102 -16.66 3.26 -3.91
CA PHE A 102 -16.39 1.85 -3.83
C PHE A 102 -17.55 1.09 -3.14
N TYR A 103 -18.00 1.56 -1.97
CA TYR A 103 -19.13 0.94 -1.25
C TYR A 103 -20.49 1.08 -1.98
N ARG A 104 -20.59 1.96 -2.95
CA ARG A 104 -21.76 2.07 -3.83
C ARG A 104 -21.64 1.21 -5.09
N HIS A 105 -20.61 0.43 -5.23
CA HIS A 105 -20.28 -0.34 -6.43
C HIS A 105 -20.13 0.55 -7.70
N GLU A 106 -19.65 1.78 -7.52
CA GLU A 106 -19.31 2.69 -8.62
C GLU A 106 -17.86 2.54 -9.06
N LEU A 107 -17.05 1.86 -8.27
CA LEU A 107 -15.65 1.52 -8.53
C LEU A 107 -15.44 0.04 -8.23
N ASP A 108 -14.77 -0.64 -9.14
CA ASP A 108 -14.39 -2.03 -8.99
C ASP A 108 -12.89 -2.13 -8.74
N TYR A 109 -12.51 -3.08 -7.89
CA TYR A 109 -11.11 -3.46 -7.73
C TYR A 109 -10.74 -4.49 -8.81
N ASP A 110 -9.66 -4.27 -9.53
CA ASP A 110 -9.11 -5.21 -10.51
C ASP A 110 -7.60 -5.32 -10.32
N HIS A 111 -7.13 -6.48 -9.88
CA HIS A 111 -5.70 -6.74 -9.67
C HIS A 111 -4.83 -6.40 -10.88
N SER A 112 -5.40 -6.46 -12.07
CA SER A 112 -4.69 -6.26 -13.33
C SER A 112 -4.76 -4.84 -13.88
N LEU A 113 -5.63 -3.98 -13.36
CA LEU A 113 -5.86 -2.64 -13.92
C LEU A 113 -5.96 -1.55 -12.86
N LEU A 114 -6.60 -1.83 -11.71
CA LEU A 114 -6.86 -0.85 -10.67
C LEU A 114 -6.86 -1.51 -9.29
N ASN A 115 -5.68 -1.74 -8.77
CA ASN A 115 -5.44 -2.39 -7.48
C ASN A 115 -5.07 -1.38 -6.37
N CYS A 116 -4.59 -1.86 -5.24
CA CYS A 116 -4.18 -1.04 -4.10
C CYS A 116 -3.18 0.07 -4.47
N ALA A 117 -2.23 -0.22 -5.36
CA ALA A 117 -1.26 0.74 -5.85
C ALA A 117 -1.93 1.78 -6.77
N GLY A 118 -2.76 1.32 -7.71
CA GLY A 118 -3.48 2.17 -8.65
C GLY A 118 -4.40 3.18 -7.96
N PHE A 119 -5.24 2.72 -7.04
CA PHE A 119 -6.10 3.62 -6.25
C PHE A 119 -5.30 4.67 -5.50
N SER A 120 -4.23 4.25 -4.83
CA SER A 120 -3.43 5.15 -4.00
C SER A 120 -2.69 6.20 -4.83
N ILE A 121 -2.05 5.80 -5.94
CA ILE A 121 -1.28 6.73 -6.78
C ILE A 121 -2.18 7.70 -7.54
N ASP A 122 -3.34 7.24 -8.00
CA ASP A 122 -4.31 8.09 -8.69
C ASP A 122 -4.81 9.21 -7.77
N GLN A 123 -4.98 8.93 -6.47
CA GLN A 123 -5.37 9.97 -5.50
C GLN A 123 -4.26 11.00 -5.28
N LEU A 124 -3.01 10.58 -5.17
CA LEU A 124 -1.87 11.50 -5.06
C LEU A 124 -1.74 12.39 -6.31
N ARG A 125 -1.94 11.81 -7.49
CA ARG A 125 -1.95 12.54 -8.76
C ARG A 125 -3.13 13.51 -8.88
N THR A 126 -4.30 13.13 -8.41
CA THR A 126 -5.48 14.00 -8.37
C THR A 126 -5.24 15.23 -7.48
N LEU A 127 -4.48 15.08 -6.40
CA LEU A 127 -4.05 16.20 -5.57
C LEU A 127 -3.02 17.11 -6.24
N GLY A 128 -2.39 16.64 -7.31
CA GLY A 128 -1.42 17.38 -8.09
C GLY A 128 0.02 16.93 -7.90
N TRP A 129 0.28 15.80 -7.25
CA TRP A 129 1.62 15.23 -7.22
C TRP A 129 1.93 14.51 -8.54
N ARG A 130 2.86 15.04 -9.32
CA ARG A 130 3.27 14.49 -10.63
C ARG A 130 4.30 13.37 -10.48
N ILE A 131 3.89 12.31 -9.77
CA ILE A 131 4.72 11.12 -9.62
C ILE A 131 4.99 10.51 -11.01
N PRO A 132 6.26 10.25 -11.39
CA PRO A 132 6.63 9.78 -12.71
C PRO A 132 5.94 8.48 -13.09
N LEU A 133 5.56 8.41 -14.35
CA LEU A 133 5.03 7.21 -14.97
C LEU A 133 6.19 6.26 -15.29
N GLN A 134 6.10 5.01 -14.85
CA GLN A 134 6.94 3.95 -15.37
C GLN A 134 6.15 3.16 -16.41
N GLY A 135 6.62 3.21 -17.64
CA GLY A 135 5.95 2.59 -18.76
C GLY A 135 5.90 1.06 -18.69
N PRO A 136 5.17 0.43 -19.62
CA PRO A 136 5.02 -1.01 -19.67
C PRO A 136 6.37 -1.70 -19.89
N SER A 137 6.54 -2.85 -19.27
CA SER A 137 7.78 -3.63 -19.35
C SER A 137 8.10 -4.07 -20.80
N SER A 138 7.08 -4.32 -21.61
CA SER A 138 7.25 -4.68 -23.03
C SER A 138 5.91 -4.77 -23.77
N ARG A 139 5.73 -3.95 -24.80
CA ARG A 139 4.59 -4.07 -25.72
C ARG A 139 4.59 -5.39 -26.50
N LEU A 140 5.79 -5.92 -26.78
CA LEU A 140 5.94 -7.21 -27.45
C LEU A 140 5.39 -8.35 -26.58
N LYS A 141 5.72 -8.35 -25.28
CA LYS A 141 5.16 -9.31 -24.32
C LYS A 141 3.64 -9.16 -24.21
N ALA A 142 3.11 -7.94 -24.19
CA ALA A 142 1.67 -7.68 -24.16
C ALA A 142 0.97 -8.29 -25.38
N THR A 143 1.51 -8.09 -26.59
CA THR A 143 0.93 -8.66 -27.82
C THR A 143 1.04 -10.18 -27.84
N ALA A 144 2.18 -10.74 -27.46
CA ALA A 144 2.36 -12.19 -27.38
C ALA A 144 1.42 -12.82 -26.35
N GLY A 145 1.29 -12.20 -25.18
CA GLY A 145 0.35 -12.62 -24.13
C GLY A 145 -1.10 -12.56 -24.59
N TYR A 146 -1.49 -11.51 -25.32
CA TYR A 146 -2.81 -11.41 -25.94
C TYR A 146 -3.12 -12.60 -26.83
N VAL A 147 -2.23 -12.87 -27.79
CA VAL A 147 -2.44 -13.97 -28.76
C VAL A 147 -2.50 -15.33 -28.04
N TYR A 148 -1.59 -15.55 -27.11
CA TYR A 148 -1.54 -16.77 -26.33
C TYR A 148 -2.84 -17.01 -25.53
N MET A 149 -3.29 -16.02 -24.73
CA MET A 149 -4.47 -16.17 -23.89
C MET A 149 -5.76 -16.20 -24.70
N ALA A 150 -5.85 -15.42 -25.78
CA ALA A 150 -7.00 -15.46 -26.67
C ALA A 150 -7.16 -16.83 -27.34
N ALA A 151 -6.06 -17.49 -27.69
CA ALA A 151 -6.06 -18.83 -28.26
C ALA A 151 -6.33 -19.93 -27.22
N SER A 152 -5.65 -19.84 -26.07
CA SER A 152 -5.77 -20.81 -24.97
C SER A 152 -7.19 -20.88 -24.41
N ASP A 153 -7.75 -19.74 -24.08
CA ASP A 153 -9.08 -19.63 -23.46
C ASP A 153 -10.21 -19.56 -24.50
N ARG A 154 -9.86 -19.49 -25.78
CA ARG A 154 -10.81 -19.24 -26.88
C ARG A 154 -11.66 -17.99 -26.63
N SER A 155 -11.07 -16.98 -26.04
CA SER A 155 -11.72 -15.76 -25.59
C SER A 155 -10.86 -14.54 -25.93
N LEU A 156 -11.38 -13.65 -26.77
CA LEU A 156 -10.74 -12.36 -27.05
C LEU A 156 -10.72 -11.47 -25.81
N ALA A 157 -11.68 -11.61 -24.90
CA ALA A 157 -11.74 -10.88 -23.65
C ALA A 157 -10.55 -11.24 -22.73
N SER A 158 -10.25 -12.55 -22.60
CA SER A 158 -9.06 -12.99 -21.83
C SER A 158 -7.76 -12.46 -22.43
N GLY A 159 -7.62 -12.51 -23.75
CA GLY A 159 -6.49 -11.92 -24.44
C GLY A 159 -6.37 -10.42 -24.17
N LEU A 160 -7.48 -9.69 -24.26
CA LEU A 160 -7.51 -8.24 -24.00
C LEU A 160 -7.15 -7.89 -22.56
N LYS A 161 -7.60 -8.70 -21.58
CA LYS A 161 -7.23 -8.52 -20.16
C LYS A 161 -5.72 -8.61 -19.97
N ILE A 162 -5.07 -9.62 -20.55
CA ILE A 162 -3.61 -9.80 -20.49
C ILE A 162 -2.88 -8.69 -21.23
N TYR A 163 -3.37 -8.26 -22.39
CA TYR A 163 -2.78 -7.14 -23.11
C TYR A 163 -2.81 -5.86 -22.27
N ARG A 164 -3.93 -5.54 -21.66
CA ARG A 164 -4.08 -4.38 -20.78
C ARG A 164 -3.12 -4.46 -19.61
N TYR A 165 -3.05 -5.62 -18.94
CA TYR A 165 -2.12 -5.82 -17.84
C TYR A 165 -0.67 -5.54 -18.23
N PHE A 166 -0.17 -6.10 -19.33
CA PHE A 166 1.20 -5.88 -19.79
C PHE A 166 1.44 -4.52 -20.43
N SER A 167 0.41 -3.78 -20.78
CA SER A 167 0.51 -2.43 -21.35
C SER A 167 0.20 -1.32 -20.33
N GLU A 168 -0.28 -1.67 -19.14
CA GLU A 168 -0.57 -0.71 -18.08
C GLU A 168 0.72 -0.16 -17.48
N GLU A 169 0.60 0.97 -16.83
CA GLU A 169 1.67 1.64 -16.12
C GLU A 169 2.11 0.85 -14.88
N LEU A 170 3.40 0.56 -14.76
CA LEU A 170 3.93 -0.24 -13.65
C LEU A 170 3.76 0.44 -12.29
N THR A 171 3.80 1.78 -12.25
CA THR A 171 3.53 2.55 -11.03
C THR A 171 2.09 2.43 -10.52
N ARG A 172 1.16 1.95 -11.34
CA ARG A 172 -0.22 1.68 -10.93
C ARG A 172 -0.49 0.21 -10.62
N LEU A 173 0.38 -0.67 -11.10
CA LEU A 173 0.16 -2.12 -10.98
C LEU A 173 1.00 -2.78 -9.91
N LEU A 174 2.24 -2.32 -9.72
CA LEU A 174 3.20 -3.00 -8.88
C LEU A 174 3.49 -2.20 -7.61
N PRO A 175 3.04 -2.63 -6.44
CA PRO A 175 3.23 -1.96 -5.15
C PRO A 175 4.66 -1.49 -4.90
N ARG A 176 5.64 -2.34 -5.23
CA ARG A 176 7.06 -1.98 -5.09
C ARG A 176 7.46 -0.83 -6.01
N VAL A 177 7.03 -0.86 -7.27
CA VAL A 177 7.36 0.20 -8.24
C VAL A 177 6.70 1.52 -7.83
N THR A 178 5.47 1.45 -7.31
CA THR A 178 4.76 2.61 -6.74
C THR A 178 5.55 3.23 -5.59
N PHE A 179 5.98 2.39 -4.66
CA PHE A 179 6.74 2.83 -3.49
C PHE A 179 8.08 3.48 -3.89
N GLU A 180 8.82 2.85 -4.80
CA GLU A 180 10.08 3.37 -5.33
C GLU A 180 9.87 4.67 -6.11
N ALA A 181 8.82 4.77 -6.93
CA ALA A 181 8.51 5.98 -7.70
C ALA A 181 8.19 7.18 -6.79
N ILE A 182 7.39 6.96 -5.74
CA ILE A 182 7.08 8.00 -4.74
C ILE A 182 8.35 8.42 -4.01
N GLY A 183 9.15 7.47 -3.55
CA GLY A 183 10.38 7.77 -2.80
C GLY A 183 11.39 8.55 -3.64
N ASN A 184 11.64 8.12 -4.86
CA ASN A 184 12.57 8.79 -5.77
C ASN A 184 12.09 10.20 -6.14
N ASP A 185 10.80 10.35 -6.50
CA ASP A 185 10.26 11.65 -6.86
C ASP A 185 10.28 12.63 -5.69
N LEU A 186 9.96 12.15 -4.48
CA LEU A 186 10.07 12.94 -3.26
C LEU A 186 11.50 13.45 -3.02
N LEU A 187 12.50 12.59 -3.16
CA LEU A 187 13.90 12.98 -3.02
C LEU A 187 14.29 14.03 -4.06
N HIS A 188 13.90 13.84 -5.31
CA HIS A 188 14.13 14.83 -6.38
C HIS A 188 13.46 16.16 -6.08
N LEU A 189 12.23 16.13 -5.56
CA LEU A 189 11.48 17.31 -5.18
C LEU A 189 12.17 18.10 -4.06
N LEU A 190 12.62 17.41 -3.02
CA LEU A 190 13.25 18.02 -1.85
C LEU A 190 14.65 18.54 -2.14
N GLN A 191 15.43 17.80 -2.93
CA GLN A 191 16.79 18.16 -3.32
C GLN A 191 16.84 19.19 -4.45
N GLN A 192 15.71 19.52 -5.07
CA GLN A 192 15.62 20.38 -6.24
C GLN A 192 16.57 19.92 -7.36
N SER A 193 16.67 18.62 -7.56
CA SER A 193 17.61 18.02 -8.51
C SER A 193 17.29 18.35 -9.96
N ASP A 194 16.07 18.77 -10.25
CA ASP A 194 15.65 19.28 -11.56
C ASP A 194 15.20 20.75 -11.46
N PRO A 195 16.09 21.71 -11.69
CA PRO A 195 15.75 23.13 -11.61
C PRO A 195 14.77 23.59 -12.70
N GLN A 196 14.55 22.80 -13.75
CA GLN A 196 13.58 23.10 -14.82
C GLN A 196 12.19 22.57 -14.56
N ARG A 197 12.02 21.74 -13.53
CA ARG A 197 10.72 21.23 -13.15
C ARG A 197 9.85 22.32 -12.53
N GLU A 198 8.83 22.74 -13.26
CA GLU A 198 7.79 23.58 -12.68
C GLU A 198 6.96 22.77 -11.67
N LEU A 199 6.93 23.19 -10.42
CA LEU A 199 6.18 22.53 -9.37
C LEU A 199 4.70 22.88 -9.43
N THR A 200 3.84 21.88 -9.22
CA THR A 200 2.42 22.14 -8.98
C THR A 200 2.20 22.83 -7.63
N PRO A 201 1.04 23.44 -7.40
CA PRO A 201 0.72 24.02 -6.09
C PRO A 201 0.76 22.98 -4.95
N PHE A 202 0.46 21.71 -5.24
CA PHE A 202 0.59 20.62 -4.27
C PHE A 202 2.05 20.30 -3.97
N GLU A 203 2.87 20.15 -5.01
CA GLU A 203 4.31 19.87 -4.87
C GLU A 203 5.06 20.97 -4.15
N GLN A 204 4.68 22.25 -4.41
CA GLN A 204 5.24 23.39 -3.68
C GLN A 204 4.92 23.29 -2.19
N ARG A 205 3.66 23.07 -1.85
CA ARG A 205 3.24 22.90 -0.44
C ARG A 205 3.90 21.71 0.22
N LEU A 206 3.99 20.57 -0.49
CA LEU A 206 4.66 19.38 0.02
C LEU A 206 6.12 19.68 0.37
N ARG A 207 6.84 20.34 -0.54
CA ARG A 207 8.24 20.74 -0.32
C ARG A 207 8.42 21.68 0.87
N GLU A 208 7.51 22.63 1.05
CA GLU A 208 7.53 23.59 2.15
C GLU A 208 7.20 22.97 3.50
N ASP A 209 6.28 22.00 3.49
CA ASP A 209 5.76 21.39 4.71
C ASP A 209 6.60 20.22 5.22
N VAL A 210 7.36 19.54 4.35
CA VAL A 210 8.20 18.42 4.78
C VAL A 210 9.31 18.93 5.68
N GLU A 211 9.33 18.47 6.92
CA GLU A 211 10.36 18.72 7.91
C GLU A 211 11.42 17.63 7.92
N ALA A 212 10.99 16.39 7.80
CA ALA A 212 11.84 15.22 7.73
C ALA A 212 11.24 14.12 6.88
N VAL A 213 12.10 13.29 6.31
CA VAL A 213 11.72 12.03 5.65
C VAL A 213 12.42 10.89 6.37
N LEU A 214 11.65 9.93 6.85
CA LEU A 214 12.15 8.77 7.56
C LEU A 214 11.84 7.52 6.76
N TYR A 215 12.84 6.66 6.60
CA TYR A 215 12.63 5.30 6.14
C TYR A 215 12.55 4.38 7.36
N VAL A 216 11.42 3.71 7.51
CA VAL A 216 11.19 2.79 8.62
C VAL A 216 11.01 1.39 8.05
N HIS A 217 11.83 0.46 8.50
CA HIS A 217 11.67 -0.95 8.17
C HIS A 217 11.15 -1.70 9.40
N ILE A 218 10.02 -2.35 9.22
CA ILE A 218 9.41 -3.21 10.23
C ILE A 218 9.68 -4.65 9.77
N PRO A 219 10.55 -5.39 10.47
CA PRO A 219 10.72 -6.82 10.21
C PRO A 219 9.49 -7.60 10.66
N GLN A 220 9.42 -8.87 10.31
CA GLN A 220 8.41 -9.76 10.87
C GLN A 220 8.71 -9.97 12.36
N ILE A 221 8.09 -9.16 13.19
CA ILE A 221 8.22 -9.21 14.65
C ILE A 221 6.90 -9.61 15.28
N PRO A 222 6.95 -10.22 16.47
CA PRO A 222 5.74 -10.58 17.19
C PRO A 222 4.87 -9.35 17.50
N SER A 223 3.56 -9.50 17.29
CA SER A 223 2.59 -8.49 17.73
C SER A 223 2.20 -8.73 19.18
N SER A 224 1.77 -7.69 19.88
CA SER A 224 1.30 -7.81 21.27
C SER A 224 0.02 -8.66 21.42
N ARG A 225 -0.72 -8.86 20.35
CA ARG A 225 -2.01 -9.60 20.39
C ARG A 225 -1.85 -11.09 20.55
N ALA A 226 -0.77 -11.70 20.12
CA ALA A 226 -0.54 -13.13 20.32
C ALA A 226 -0.50 -13.54 21.81
N MET A 227 -0.20 -12.58 22.67
CA MET A 227 -0.08 -12.77 24.11
C MET A 227 -1.36 -12.42 24.88
N GLY A 228 -2.40 -11.95 24.21
CA GLY A 228 -3.63 -11.51 24.86
C GLY A 228 -3.40 -10.26 25.72
N THR A 229 -3.72 -10.36 27.03
CA THR A 229 -3.59 -9.24 27.97
C THR A 229 -2.18 -9.05 28.55
N TYR A 230 -1.23 -9.91 28.21
CA TYR A 230 0.12 -9.84 28.75
C TYR A 230 0.97 -8.85 27.97
N ALA A 231 1.62 -7.95 28.67
CA ALA A 231 2.65 -7.11 28.07
C ALA A 231 3.85 -7.95 27.67
N VAL A 232 4.41 -7.66 26.50
CA VAL A 232 5.66 -8.28 26.03
C VAL A 232 6.80 -7.35 26.33
N ALA A 233 7.76 -7.80 27.13
CA ALA A 233 8.89 -6.99 27.56
C ALA A 233 10.08 -7.07 26.59
N SER A 234 10.23 -8.19 25.85
CA SER A 234 11.28 -8.40 24.88
C SER A 234 10.89 -9.39 23.79
N LEU A 235 11.62 -9.37 22.67
CA LEU A 235 11.45 -10.34 21.59
C LEU A 235 11.71 -11.78 22.06
N ASP A 236 12.75 -11.98 22.85
CA ASP A 236 13.10 -13.31 23.36
C ASP A 236 12.01 -13.89 24.26
N GLU A 237 11.46 -13.08 25.16
CA GLU A 237 10.33 -13.45 26.00
C GLU A 237 9.12 -13.82 25.16
N TYR A 238 8.83 -13.05 24.12
CA TYR A 238 7.73 -13.33 23.23
C TYR A 238 7.90 -14.66 22.51
N GLN A 239 9.07 -14.90 21.90
CA GLN A 239 9.35 -16.15 21.19
C GLN A 239 9.27 -17.39 22.10
N GLN A 240 9.61 -17.25 23.37
CA GLN A 240 9.47 -18.34 24.36
C GLN A 240 8.01 -18.62 24.72
N ARG A 241 7.15 -17.59 24.68
CA ARG A 241 5.73 -17.71 25.10
C ARG A 241 4.79 -18.04 23.96
N VAL A 242 5.12 -17.67 22.72
CA VAL A 242 4.30 -17.99 21.56
C VAL A 242 4.31 -19.50 21.32
N PRO A 243 3.14 -20.15 21.32
CA PRO A 243 3.09 -21.58 21.05
C PRO A 243 3.62 -21.88 19.64
N SER A 244 4.52 -22.85 19.52
CA SER A 244 4.99 -23.33 18.22
C SER A 244 3.87 -23.98 17.38
N ASP A 245 2.84 -24.46 18.07
CA ASP A 245 1.64 -25.01 17.44
C ASP A 245 0.64 -23.89 17.16
N ARG A 246 0.44 -23.56 15.89
CA ARG A 246 -0.47 -22.50 15.42
C ARG A 246 -1.92 -22.70 15.88
N SER A 247 -2.36 -23.94 16.06
CA SER A 247 -3.73 -24.22 16.54
C SER A 247 -4.02 -23.69 17.94
N LYS A 248 -2.98 -23.37 18.69
CA LYS A 248 -3.06 -22.84 20.06
C LYS A 248 -3.03 -21.31 20.12
N TRP A 249 -2.86 -20.65 18.96
CA TRP A 249 -2.85 -19.19 18.92
C TRP A 249 -4.27 -18.65 19.17
N LYS A 250 -4.33 -17.58 19.94
CA LYS A 250 -5.59 -16.84 20.15
C LYS A 250 -5.73 -15.83 19.02
N THR A 251 -6.73 -16.01 18.18
CA THR A 251 -7.13 -15.09 17.11
C THR A 251 -8.21 -14.12 17.59
#